data_475fb1a5e2b6d9619bb9fc18e948be94
#
_entry.id   475fb1a5e2b6d9619bb9fc18e948be94
#
_cell.length_a   1.000
_cell.length_b   1.000
_cell.length_c   1.000
_cell.angle_alpha   90.00
_cell.angle_beta   90.00
_cell.angle_gamma   90.00
#
_symmetry.space_group_name_H-M   'P 1'
#
loop_
_entity.id
_entity.type
_entity.pdbx_description
1 polymer ?
#
loop_
_entity_poly.entity_id
_entity_poly.type
_entity_poly.pdbx_seq_one_letter_code
_entity_poly.pdbx_strand_id
1 'polypeptide(L)'
;YGTEVHLIEGLREAVTAAAIAYSREHGLVYASHMLSPYFAEGTKVFAYEVVRQFGEAMPEHVVFPVGNGSLLIGAFNGFKEQRDAGQIEKIPRLH
;
A
#
# COMPACT_ATOMS: atom_id res chain seq x y z
N TYR A 1 -17.85 2.56 13.17
CA TYR A 1 -17.55 1.13 12.98
C TYR A 1 -17.45 0.35 14.29
N GLY A 2 -17.66 1.00 15.47
CA GLY A 2 -17.57 0.33 16.77
C GLY A 2 -16.14 -0.05 17.20
N THR A 3 -15.14 0.60 16.64
CA THR A 3 -13.73 0.34 16.93
C THR A 3 -13.34 1.01 18.26
N GLU A 4 -12.59 0.31 19.11
CA GLU A 4 -11.96 0.90 20.27
C GLU A 4 -10.79 1.80 19.85
N VAL A 5 -10.70 3.00 20.44
CA VAL A 5 -9.67 3.99 20.12
C VAL A 5 -8.85 4.32 21.36
N HIS A 6 -7.55 4.08 21.30
CA HIS A 6 -6.59 4.43 22.34
C HIS A 6 -5.81 5.68 21.93
N LEU A 7 -5.93 6.75 22.72
CA LEU A 7 -5.15 7.97 22.53
C LEU A 7 -3.86 7.89 23.32
N ILE A 8 -2.74 8.02 22.62
CA ILE A 8 -1.40 7.99 23.22
C ILE A 8 -0.80 9.39 23.12
N GLU A 9 -0.39 9.96 24.26
CA GLU A 9 0.33 11.22 24.31
C GLU A 9 1.79 11.03 23.88
N GLY A 10 2.31 11.99 23.11
CA GLY A 10 3.70 12.00 22.69
C GLY A 10 3.91 12.03 21.18
N LEU A 11 5.13 11.73 20.76
CA LEU A 11 5.52 11.69 19.37
C LEU A 11 5.03 10.40 18.71
N ARG A 12 5.08 10.35 17.36
CA ARG A 12 4.66 9.20 16.58
C ARG A 12 5.36 7.89 16.99
N GLU A 13 6.60 7.98 17.44
CA GLU A 13 7.38 6.84 17.93
C GLU A 13 6.74 6.21 19.18
N ALA A 14 6.22 7.05 20.09
CA ALA A 14 5.53 6.58 21.28
C ALA A 14 4.24 5.84 20.92
N VAL A 15 3.47 6.35 19.94
CA VAL A 15 2.26 5.68 19.42
C VAL A 15 2.61 4.32 18.81
N THR A 16 3.68 4.27 18.02
CA THR A 16 4.14 3.01 17.39
C THR A 16 4.57 1.99 18.44
N ALA A 17 5.34 2.41 19.44
CA ALA A 17 5.77 1.53 20.54
C ALA A 17 4.59 0.98 21.33
N ALA A 18 3.63 1.84 21.68
CA ALA A 18 2.41 1.45 22.38
C ALA A 18 1.56 0.46 21.56
N ALA A 19 1.39 0.70 20.26
CA ALA A 19 0.64 -0.20 19.38
C ALA A 19 1.31 -1.58 19.26
N ILE A 20 2.64 -1.63 19.15
CA ILE A 20 3.39 -2.90 19.13
C ILE A 20 3.25 -3.65 20.46
N ALA A 21 3.39 -2.94 21.59
CA ALA A 21 3.24 -3.54 22.91
C ALA A 21 1.83 -4.11 23.11
N TYR A 22 0.81 -3.32 22.80
CA TYR A 22 -0.60 -3.71 22.91
C TYR A 22 -0.91 -4.94 22.03
N SER A 23 -0.45 -4.94 20.77
CA SER A 23 -0.72 -6.07 19.88
C SER A 23 -0.06 -7.36 20.36
N ARG A 24 1.13 -7.29 20.93
CA ARG A 24 1.82 -8.48 21.53
C ARG A 24 1.11 -8.99 22.76
N GLU A 25 0.71 -8.10 23.66
CA GLU A 25 0.02 -8.44 24.91
C GLU A 25 -1.32 -9.13 24.65
N HIS A 26 -2.05 -8.68 23.62
CA HIS A 26 -3.39 -9.18 23.29
C HIS A 26 -3.41 -10.22 22.15
N GLY A 27 -2.24 -10.65 21.64
CA GLY A 27 -2.17 -11.63 20.55
C GLY A 27 -2.76 -11.12 19.23
N LEU A 28 -2.72 -9.80 18.99
CA LEU A 28 -3.29 -9.15 17.81
C LEU A 28 -2.26 -8.98 16.70
N VAL A 29 -2.73 -8.96 15.46
CA VAL A 29 -1.89 -8.61 14.31
C VAL A 29 -1.74 -7.09 14.22
N TYR A 30 -0.52 -6.60 14.31
CA TYR A 30 -0.23 -5.19 14.07
C TYR A 30 -0.19 -4.90 12.55
N ALA A 31 -1.29 -4.37 12.03
CA ALA A 31 -1.47 -4.05 10.61
C ALA A 31 -0.72 -2.77 10.20
N SER A 32 0.59 -2.77 10.41
CA SER A 32 1.45 -1.63 10.04
C SER A 32 1.82 -1.68 8.56
N HIS A 33 1.74 -0.52 7.88
CA HIS A 33 2.20 -0.38 6.49
C HIS A 33 3.73 -0.55 6.33
N MET A 34 4.50 -0.49 7.42
CA MET A 34 5.95 -0.66 7.43
C MET A 34 6.39 -2.08 7.78
N LEU A 35 5.58 -2.80 8.57
CA LEU A 35 5.97 -4.10 9.13
C LEU A 35 5.20 -5.27 8.51
N SER A 36 4.08 -4.99 7.85
CA SER A 36 3.26 -6.03 7.22
C SER A 36 3.55 -6.11 5.71
N PRO A 37 4.04 -7.24 5.20
CA PRO A 37 4.24 -7.44 3.76
C PRO A 37 2.91 -7.38 2.99
N TYR A 38 1.80 -7.72 3.63
CA TYR A 38 0.47 -7.68 3.02
C TYR A 38 0.00 -6.27 2.67
N PHE A 39 0.59 -5.23 3.27
CA PHE A 39 0.24 -3.86 2.93
C PHE A 39 0.64 -3.52 1.48
N ALA A 40 1.85 -3.92 1.07
CA ALA A 40 2.31 -3.73 -0.31
C ALA A 40 1.46 -4.55 -1.30
N GLU A 41 1.02 -5.75 -0.92
CA GLU A 41 0.09 -6.56 -1.72
C GLU A 41 -1.26 -5.83 -1.89
N GLY A 42 -1.81 -5.27 -0.82
CA GLY A 42 -3.06 -4.50 -0.89
C GLY A 42 -2.97 -3.26 -1.77
N THR A 43 -1.80 -2.59 -1.82
CA THR A 43 -1.61 -1.40 -2.67
C THR A 43 -1.50 -1.69 -4.16
N LYS A 44 -1.35 -2.94 -4.60
CA LYS A 44 -1.44 -3.35 -6.01
C LYS A 44 -2.78 -2.98 -6.64
N VAL A 45 -3.85 -2.89 -5.85
CA VAL A 45 -5.19 -2.53 -6.32
C VAL A 45 -5.20 -1.20 -7.09
N PHE A 46 -4.27 -0.28 -6.77
CA PHE A 46 -4.11 0.96 -7.52
C PHE A 46 -3.84 0.68 -9.01
N ALA A 47 -2.88 -0.19 -9.31
CA ALA A 47 -2.55 -0.53 -10.70
C ALA A 47 -3.71 -1.24 -11.41
N TYR A 48 -4.40 -2.14 -10.72
CA TYR A 48 -5.56 -2.84 -11.28
C TYR A 48 -6.69 -1.87 -11.63
N GLU A 49 -6.96 -0.90 -10.75
CA GLU A 49 -7.97 0.13 -11.01
C GLU A 49 -7.57 1.05 -12.17
N VAL A 50 -6.30 1.44 -12.27
CA VAL A 50 -5.80 2.23 -13.40
C VAL A 50 -6.01 1.46 -14.71
N VAL A 51 -5.58 0.21 -14.78
CA VAL A 51 -5.75 -0.62 -15.98
C VAL A 51 -7.23 -0.77 -16.32
N ARG A 52 -8.09 -1.07 -15.34
CA ARG A 52 -9.52 -1.23 -15.54
C ARG A 52 -10.20 0.05 -16.05
N GLN A 53 -9.80 1.22 -15.53
CA GLN A 53 -10.46 2.48 -15.84
C GLN A 53 -9.96 3.13 -17.13
N PHE A 54 -8.68 3.00 -17.45
CA PHE A 54 -8.09 3.59 -18.65
C PHE A 54 -8.15 2.66 -19.87
N GLY A 55 -8.19 1.34 -19.69
CA GLY A 55 -8.25 0.38 -20.78
C GLY A 55 -7.11 0.59 -21.78
N GLU A 56 -7.45 0.77 -23.06
CA GLU A 56 -6.46 1.00 -24.14
C GLU A 56 -5.75 2.35 -24.04
N ALA A 57 -6.32 3.33 -23.31
CA ALA A 57 -5.75 4.67 -23.13
C ALA A 57 -4.80 4.76 -21.93
N MET A 58 -4.03 3.71 -21.68
CA MET A 58 -3.08 3.68 -20.55
C MET A 58 -2.13 4.88 -20.54
N PRO A 59 -1.92 5.53 -19.38
CA PRO A 59 -0.98 6.62 -19.27
C PRO A 59 0.46 6.13 -19.46
N GLU A 60 1.30 6.90 -20.14
CA GLU A 60 2.73 6.59 -20.27
C GLU A 60 3.50 6.89 -18.98
N HIS A 61 2.99 7.84 -18.16
CA HIS A 61 3.63 8.29 -16.93
C HIS A 61 2.62 8.35 -15.79
N VAL A 62 3.03 7.87 -14.62
CA VAL A 62 2.26 8.00 -13.38
C VAL A 62 3.14 8.64 -12.31
N VAL A 63 2.66 9.71 -11.69
CA VAL A 63 3.37 10.46 -10.65
C VAL A 63 2.78 10.14 -9.27
N PHE A 64 3.62 9.79 -8.32
CA PHE A 64 3.23 9.43 -6.96
C PHE A 64 3.75 10.41 -5.92
N PRO A 65 2.95 10.76 -4.91
CA PRO A 65 3.48 11.34 -3.69
C PRO A 65 4.19 10.23 -2.90
N VAL A 66 5.52 10.28 -2.83
CA VAL A 66 6.31 9.22 -2.19
C VAL A 66 6.71 9.62 -0.77
N GLY A 67 6.10 8.98 0.23
CA GLY A 67 6.54 9.00 1.61
C GLY A 67 7.43 7.79 1.90
N ASN A 68 6.85 6.70 2.42
CA ASN A 68 7.55 5.44 2.68
C ASN A 68 7.73 4.53 1.44
N GLY A 69 7.12 4.89 0.32
CA GLY A 69 7.24 4.18 -0.95
C GLY A 69 6.32 2.96 -1.12
N SER A 70 5.51 2.59 -0.12
CA SER A 70 4.67 1.38 -0.21
C SER A 70 3.68 1.42 -1.38
N LEU A 71 3.07 2.59 -1.66
CA LEU A 71 2.17 2.75 -2.79
C LEU A 71 2.91 2.59 -4.13
N LEU A 72 4.08 3.19 -4.27
CA LEU A 72 4.90 3.09 -5.47
C LEU A 72 5.32 1.64 -5.76
N ILE A 73 5.78 0.93 -4.71
CA ILE A 73 6.17 -0.48 -4.79
C ILE A 73 4.98 -1.36 -5.17
N GLY A 74 3.84 -1.17 -4.51
CA GLY A 74 2.64 -1.93 -4.79
C GLY A 74 2.10 -1.66 -6.20
N ALA A 75 2.06 -0.40 -6.62
CA ALA A 75 1.66 -0.03 -7.98
C ALA A 75 2.58 -0.68 -9.03
N PHE A 76 3.91 -0.63 -8.85
CA PHE A 76 4.85 -1.29 -9.75
C PHE A 76 4.58 -2.79 -9.85
N ASN A 77 4.43 -3.47 -8.71
CA ASN A 77 4.13 -4.90 -8.67
C ASN A 77 2.79 -5.22 -9.36
N GLY A 78 1.76 -4.41 -9.11
CA GLY A 78 0.46 -4.58 -9.75
C GLY A 78 0.52 -4.37 -11.28
N PHE A 79 1.20 -3.34 -11.77
CA PHE A 79 1.39 -3.15 -13.22
C PHE A 79 2.21 -4.29 -13.84
N LYS A 80 3.22 -4.80 -13.12
CA LYS A 80 3.99 -5.96 -13.57
C LYS A 80 3.09 -7.18 -13.75
N GLU A 81 2.23 -7.47 -12.78
CA GLU A 81 1.26 -8.58 -12.88
C GLU A 81 0.27 -8.39 -14.03
N GLN A 82 -0.24 -7.16 -14.23
CA GLN A 82 -1.14 -6.86 -15.35
C GLN A 82 -0.44 -7.05 -16.71
N ARG A 83 0.83 -6.67 -16.83
CA ARG A 83 1.62 -6.92 -18.03
C ARG A 83 1.86 -8.42 -18.24
N ASP A 84 2.27 -9.13 -17.21
CA ASP A 84 2.57 -10.57 -17.29
C ASP A 84 1.30 -11.39 -17.59
N ALA A 85 0.12 -10.87 -17.21
CA ALA A 85 -1.19 -11.41 -17.59
C ALA A 85 -1.69 -10.95 -18.96
N GLY A 86 -0.92 -10.15 -19.71
CA GLY A 86 -1.28 -9.68 -21.05
C GLY A 86 -2.38 -8.60 -21.08
N GLN A 87 -2.68 -7.98 -19.94
CA GLN A 87 -3.71 -6.92 -19.85
C GLN A 87 -3.19 -5.54 -20.30
N ILE A 88 -1.87 -5.33 -20.25
CA ILE A 88 -1.18 -4.16 -20.79
C ILE A 88 0.11 -4.59 -21.48
N GLU A 89 0.55 -3.84 -22.49
CA GLU A 89 1.81 -4.10 -23.18
C GLU A 89 3.03 -3.65 -22.37
N LYS A 90 2.92 -2.47 -21.77
CA LYS A 90 4.04 -1.79 -21.09
C LYS A 90 3.62 -1.29 -19.72
N ILE A 91 4.56 -1.36 -18.78
CA ILE A 91 4.40 -0.72 -17.47
C ILE A 91 4.60 0.80 -17.66
N PRO A 92 3.71 1.65 -17.14
CA PRO A 92 3.94 3.10 -17.11
C PRO A 92 5.26 3.47 -16.44
N ARG A 93 5.87 4.58 -16.83
CA ARG A 93 6.99 5.16 -16.09
C ARG A 93 6.48 5.75 -14.79
N LEU A 94 7.04 5.29 -13.66
CA LEU A 94 6.63 5.72 -12.32
C LEU A 94 7.62 6.78 -11.81
N HIS A 95 7.08 7.90 -11.28
CA HIS A 95 7.85 9.06 -10.80
C HIS A 95 7.48 9.41 -9.36
#